data_85adff9372c932a4a3882359d464ee05
#
_entry.id   85adff9372c932a4a3882359d464ee05
#
_cell.length_a   1.000
_cell.length_b   1.000
_cell.length_c   1.000
_cell.angle_alpha   90.00
_cell.angle_beta   90.00
_cell.angle_gamma   90.00
#
_symmetry.space_group_name_H-M   'P 1'
#
loop_
_entity.id
_entity.type
_entity.pdbx_description
1 polymer ?
#
loop_
_entity_poly.entity_id
_entity_poly.type
_entity_poly.pdbx_seq_one_letter_code
_entity_poly.pdbx_strand_id
1 'polypeptide(L)'
;ISMYYDPMIAKLCTWAPTRSEAIAHMREALDGFEVEGIGHNLPFLSAVMDHPRFVKGDIATAFIEEEYPEGFNGVELPEEELVRIAAACAAMNRVAEIRRTKISGRMDNHERRVGDKWIVTLQDKKYELDIVADQLGSTVQFEDGSKIRVEGSWTPGNQLANMLVDDTRLTMKVGKVTGGFRIRNRGADLKVIVRSKLQSDLAEYMIEKDLPDTSKILMCPMPGLIVKIDVTVGEEIQEGQALCTVEAMKMENI
;
A
#
# COMPACT_ATOMS: atom_id res chain seq x y z
N ILE A 1 -4.60 -0.05 -19.08
CA ILE A 1 -5.61 -0.42 -20.09
C ILE A 1 -5.45 0.56 -21.22
N SER A 2 -5.41 0.04 -22.46
CA SER A 2 -5.28 0.87 -23.66
C SER A 2 -6.43 1.87 -23.78
N MET A 3 -6.16 3.08 -24.28
CA MET A 3 -7.18 4.10 -24.53
C MET A 3 -8.23 3.69 -25.56
N TYR A 4 -7.97 2.62 -26.31
CA TYR A 4 -8.86 2.09 -27.36
C TYR A 4 -9.89 1.09 -26.84
N TYR A 5 -9.86 0.74 -25.57
CA TYR A 5 -10.81 -0.18 -24.94
C TYR A 5 -11.54 0.52 -23.79
N ASP A 6 -12.74 0.01 -23.46
CA ASP A 6 -13.46 0.48 -22.28
C ASP A 6 -12.60 0.28 -21.03
N PRO A 7 -12.25 1.34 -20.31
CA PRO A 7 -11.40 1.26 -19.12
C PRO A 7 -12.13 0.70 -17.91
N MET A 8 -13.44 0.44 -18.00
CA MET A 8 -14.24 -0.05 -16.89
C MET A 8 -13.97 -1.54 -16.63
N ILE A 9 -13.39 -1.84 -15.45
CA ILE A 9 -13.09 -3.22 -15.03
C ILE A 9 -14.29 -3.81 -14.31
N ALA A 10 -14.88 -3.07 -13.38
CA ALA A 10 -15.99 -3.49 -12.56
C ALA A 10 -16.81 -2.29 -12.05
N LYS A 11 -18.04 -2.54 -11.65
CA LYS A 11 -18.89 -1.60 -10.92
C LYS A 11 -19.16 -2.15 -9.53
N LEU A 12 -18.72 -1.40 -8.50
CA LEU A 12 -19.03 -1.70 -7.11
C LEU A 12 -20.26 -0.91 -6.70
N CYS A 13 -21.28 -1.60 -6.20
CA CYS A 13 -22.52 -1.00 -5.74
C CYS A 13 -22.82 -1.43 -4.30
N THR A 14 -23.25 -0.48 -3.48
CA THR A 14 -23.73 -0.74 -2.12
C THR A 14 -25.11 -0.15 -1.94
N TRP A 15 -25.86 -0.73 -1.03
CA TRP A 15 -27.19 -0.27 -0.70
C TRP A 15 -27.37 -0.15 0.82
N ALA A 16 -28.08 0.88 1.25
CA ALA A 16 -28.55 1.06 2.63
C ALA A 16 -29.81 1.93 2.63
N PRO A 17 -30.60 1.96 3.71
CA PRO A 17 -31.78 2.80 3.83
C PRO A 17 -31.52 4.30 3.70
N THR A 18 -30.36 4.75 4.15
CA THR A 18 -29.95 6.16 4.10
C THR A 18 -28.67 6.36 3.29
N ARG A 19 -28.49 7.59 2.76
CA ARG A 19 -27.26 7.96 2.04
C ARG A 19 -26.00 7.81 2.90
N SER A 20 -26.07 8.22 4.15
CA SER A 20 -24.93 8.13 5.08
C SER A 20 -24.49 6.68 5.30
N GLU A 21 -25.43 5.79 5.53
CA GLU A 21 -25.15 4.35 5.68
C GLU A 21 -24.64 3.74 4.37
N ALA A 22 -25.20 4.13 3.21
CA ALA A 22 -24.73 3.65 1.91
C ALA A 22 -23.28 4.08 1.64
N ILE A 23 -22.89 5.29 2.02
CA ILE A 23 -21.49 5.78 1.95
C ILE A 23 -20.61 4.97 2.91
N ALA A 24 -21.04 4.71 4.13
CA ALA A 24 -20.29 3.89 5.08
C ALA A 24 -20.05 2.47 4.55
N HIS A 25 -21.09 1.82 4.01
CA HIS A 25 -20.95 0.51 3.36
C HIS A 25 -20.03 0.57 2.13
N MET A 26 -20.06 1.65 1.34
CA MET A 26 -19.18 1.79 0.19
C MET A 26 -17.71 1.91 0.63
N ARG A 27 -17.42 2.64 1.70
CA ARG A 27 -16.07 2.75 2.29
C ARG A 27 -15.53 1.37 2.70
N GLU A 28 -16.33 0.61 3.44
CA GLU A 28 -15.96 -0.76 3.86
C GLU A 28 -15.75 -1.68 2.64
N ALA A 29 -16.65 -1.58 1.65
CA ALA A 29 -16.56 -2.37 0.43
C ALA A 29 -15.30 -2.04 -0.38
N LEU A 30 -14.94 -0.75 -0.52
CA LEU A 30 -13.73 -0.30 -1.21
C LEU A 30 -12.45 -0.78 -0.49
N ASP A 31 -12.44 -0.76 0.85
CA ASP A 31 -11.30 -1.25 1.63
C ASP A 31 -11.15 -2.77 1.50
N GLY A 32 -12.25 -3.52 1.33
CA GLY A 32 -12.25 -4.95 1.12
C GLY A 32 -12.11 -5.41 -0.34
N PHE A 33 -12.26 -4.50 -1.32
CA PHE A 33 -12.22 -4.84 -2.75
C PHE A 33 -10.79 -4.83 -3.28
N GLU A 34 -10.24 -6.01 -3.55
CA GLU A 34 -8.87 -6.20 -4.03
C GLU A 34 -8.81 -6.28 -5.55
N VAL A 35 -7.91 -5.49 -6.15
CA VAL A 35 -7.54 -5.55 -7.57
C VAL A 35 -6.02 -5.51 -7.67
N GLU A 36 -5.42 -6.48 -8.33
CA GLU A 36 -3.98 -6.56 -8.54
C GLU A 36 -3.60 -6.69 -10.02
N GLY A 37 -2.35 -6.33 -10.32
CA GLY A 37 -1.76 -6.51 -11.65
C GLY A 37 -2.03 -5.39 -12.64
N ILE A 38 -2.99 -4.50 -12.38
CA ILE A 38 -3.33 -3.35 -13.21
C ILE A 38 -3.50 -2.08 -12.38
N GLY A 39 -3.28 -0.93 -13.00
CA GLY A 39 -3.64 0.37 -12.41
C GLY A 39 -5.16 0.51 -12.30
N HIS A 40 -5.63 1.05 -11.20
CA HIS A 40 -7.06 1.22 -10.91
C HIS A 40 -7.30 2.50 -10.09
N ASN A 41 -8.54 2.97 -10.05
CA ASN A 41 -8.94 4.20 -9.38
C ASN A 41 -9.54 4.00 -7.97
N LEU A 42 -9.42 2.82 -7.37
CA LEU A 42 -9.97 2.54 -6.02
C LEU A 42 -9.49 3.54 -4.95
N PRO A 43 -8.21 3.98 -4.90
CA PRO A 43 -7.78 4.99 -3.93
C PRO A 43 -8.50 6.31 -4.10
N PHE A 44 -8.68 6.77 -5.33
CA PHE A 44 -9.43 7.98 -5.65
C PHE A 44 -10.91 7.85 -5.25
N LEU A 45 -11.54 6.72 -5.54
CA LEU A 45 -12.93 6.46 -5.15
C LEU A 45 -13.10 6.48 -3.62
N SER A 46 -12.14 5.92 -2.87
CA SER A 46 -12.15 6.00 -1.40
C SER A 46 -12.05 7.43 -0.92
N ALA A 47 -11.17 8.25 -1.51
CA ALA A 47 -11.03 9.67 -1.20
C ALA A 47 -12.33 10.45 -1.46
N VAL A 48 -12.99 10.17 -2.57
CA VAL A 48 -14.29 10.79 -2.90
C VAL A 48 -15.36 10.43 -1.87
N MET A 49 -15.42 9.16 -1.42
CA MET A 49 -16.38 8.73 -0.39
C MET A 49 -16.15 9.42 0.97
N ASP A 50 -14.92 9.84 1.26
CA ASP A 50 -14.58 10.57 2.49
C ASP A 50 -14.70 12.10 2.33
N HIS A 51 -14.83 12.59 1.10
CA HIS A 51 -14.85 14.03 0.82
C HIS A 51 -16.07 14.72 1.43
N PRO A 52 -15.92 15.84 2.21
CA PRO A 52 -17.03 16.47 2.91
C PRO A 52 -18.18 16.92 2.01
N ARG A 53 -17.89 17.45 0.81
CA ARG A 53 -18.91 17.83 -0.17
C ARG A 53 -19.70 16.62 -0.66
N PHE A 54 -18.99 15.50 -0.94
CA PHE A 54 -19.65 14.27 -1.37
C PHE A 54 -20.57 13.71 -0.27
N VAL A 55 -20.09 13.70 0.99
CA VAL A 55 -20.88 13.24 2.15
C VAL A 55 -22.12 14.08 2.35
N LYS A 56 -22.01 15.41 2.21
CA LYS A 56 -23.16 16.35 2.31
C LYS A 56 -24.13 16.28 1.13
N GLY A 57 -23.69 15.70 -0.01
CA GLY A 57 -24.47 15.69 -1.24
C GLY A 57 -24.33 16.97 -2.09
N ASP A 58 -23.40 17.84 -1.76
CA ASP A 58 -23.07 19.05 -2.52
C ASP A 58 -22.11 18.71 -3.67
N ILE A 59 -22.65 18.06 -4.69
CA ILE A 59 -21.91 17.55 -5.85
C ILE A 59 -22.50 18.12 -7.14
N ALA A 60 -21.60 18.46 -8.06
CA ALA A 60 -21.91 18.89 -9.41
C ALA A 60 -21.03 18.14 -10.42
N THR A 61 -21.28 18.31 -11.70
CA THR A 61 -20.45 17.69 -12.74
C THR A 61 -19.00 18.18 -12.72
N ALA A 62 -18.77 19.41 -12.23
CA ALA A 62 -17.43 19.99 -12.07
C ALA A 62 -16.71 19.57 -10.78
N PHE A 63 -17.31 18.74 -9.92
CA PHE A 63 -16.77 18.37 -8.61
C PHE A 63 -15.32 17.89 -8.66
N ILE A 64 -14.97 17.02 -9.63
CA ILE A 64 -13.62 16.49 -9.74
C ILE A 64 -12.63 17.57 -10.18
N GLU A 65 -13.01 18.42 -11.12
CA GLU A 65 -12.20 19.53 -11.60
C GLU A 65 -11.94 20.60 -10.51
N GLU A 66 -12.96 20.87 -9.69
CA GLU A 66 -12.88 21.83 -8.59
C GLU A 66 -12.03 21.34 -7.41
N GLU A 67 -12.19 20.08 -7.00
CA GLU A 67 -11.53 19.53 -5.80
C GLU A 67 -10.18 18.86 -6.09
N TYR A 68 -9.94 18.46 -7.34
CA TYR A 68 -8.70 17.78 -7.77
C TYR A 68 -8.13 18.40 -9.06
N PRO A 69 -7.88 19.71 -9.10
CA PRO A 69 -7.44 20.40 -10.33
C PRO A 69 -6.09 19.90 -10.85
N GLU A 70 -5.21 19.45 -9.96
CA GLU A 70 -3.90 18.88 -10.30
C GLU A 70 -3.91 17.35 -10.35
N GLY A 71 -5.09 16.73 -10.31
CA GLY A 71 -5.26 15.28 -10.21
C GLY A 71 -5.15 14.76 -8.78
N PHE A 72 -5.28 13.45 -8.64
CA PHE A 72 -5.27 12.76 -7.35
C PHE A 72 -3.87 12.29 -6.99
N ASN A 73 -3.30 12.80 -5.92
CA ASN A 73 -1.92 12.51 -5.45
C ASN A 73 -1.88 11.59 -4.21
N GLY A 74 -2.98 10.93 -3.86
CA GLY A 74 -3.09 10.07 -2.69
C GLY A 74 -3.85 10.73 -1.54
N VAL A 75 -3.95 10.02 -0.43
CA VAL A 75 -4.63 10.47 0.80
C VAL A 75 -3.64 10.47 1.94
N GLU A 76 -3.58 11.58 2.67
CA GLU A 76 -2.91 11.65 3.96
C GLU A 76 -3.90 11.26 5.06
N LEU A 77 -3.53 10.28 5.88
CA LEU A 77 -4.35 9.85 6.99
C LEU A 77 -4.05 10.69 8.25
N PRO A 78 -5.06 10.93 9.09
CA PRO A 78 -4.86 11.58 10.38
C PRO A 78 -3.98 10.71 11.30
N GLU A 79 -3.28 11.35 12.24
CA GLU A 79 -2.34 10.69 13.16
C GLU A 79 -2.96 9.51 13.90
N GLU A 80 -4.20 9.64 14.34
CA GLU A 80 -4.92 8.58 15.03
C GLU A 80 -5.03 7.30 14.20
N GLU A 81 -5.31 7.42 12.89
CA GLU A 81 -5.36 6.27 11.98
C GLU A 81 -3.96 5.69 11.72
N LEU A 82 -2.94 6.53 11.61
CA LEU A 82 -1.55 6.08 11.45
C LEU A 82 -1.09 5.26 12.66
N VAL A 83 -1.43 5.69 13.86
CA VAL A 83 -1.13 4.99 15.12
C VAL A 83 -1.87 3.63 15.18
N ARG A 84 -3.14 3.56 14.78
CA ARG A 84 -3.89 2.32 14.68
C ARG A 84 -3.26 1.35 13.67
N ILE A 85 -2.87 1.84 12.50
CA ILE A 85 -2.19 1.04 11.47
C ILE A 85 -0.83 0.56 11.98
N ALA A 86 -0.06 1.39 12.69
CA ALA A 86 1.21 1.01 13.28
C ALA A 86 1.05 -0.13 14.28
N ALA A 87 0.06 -0.03 15.19
CA ALA A 87 -0.25 -1.08 16.15
C ALA A 87 -0.66 -2.40 15.47
N ALA A 88 -1.54 -2.33 14.47
CA ALA A 88 -1.97 -3.49 13.68
C ALA A 88 -0.78 -4.16 12.96
N CYS A 89 0.08 -3.38 12.30
CA CYS A 89 1.25 -3.89 11.60
C CYS A 89 2.27 -4.53 12.54
N ALA A 90 2.46 -3.98 13.74
CA ALA A 90 3.30 -4.56 14.76
C ALA A 90 2.78 -5.92 15.24
N ALA A 91 1.46 -6.03 15.50
CA ALA A 91 0.82 -7.29 15.83
C ALA A 91 0.93 -8.33 14.70
N MET A 92 0.71 -7.93 13.45
CA MET A 92 0.88 -8.77 12.27
C MET A 92 2.32 -9.26 12.11
N ASN A 93 3.30 -8.38 12.30
CA ASN A 93 4.71 -8.75 12.24
C ASN A 93 5.05 -9.78 13.31
N ARG A 94 4.56 -9.62 14.53
CA ARG A 94 4.75 -10.59 15.60
C ARG A 94 4.19 -11.97 15.23
N VAL A 95 3.00 -12.03 14.63
CA VAL A 95 2.42 -13.28 14.11
C VAL A 95 3.34 -13.91 13.06
N ALA A 96 3.87 -13.11 12.12
CA ALA A 96 4.80 -13.59 11.10
C ALA A 96 6.11 -14.10 11.70
N GLU A 97 6.67 -13.42 12.69
CA GLU A 97 7.89 -13.81 13.37
C GLU A 97 7.70 -15.10 14.19
N ILE A 98 6.59 -15.24 14.92
CA ILE A 98 6.25 -16.48 15.64
C ILE A 98 6.12 -17.65 14.65
N ARG A 99 5.47 -17.44 13.48
CA ARG A 99 5.41 -18.48 12.46
C ARG A 99 6.80 -18.91 11.99
N ARG A 100 7.72 -17.96 11.83
CA ARG A 100 9.12 -18.24 11.47
C ARG A 100 9.85 -19.04 12.56
N THR A 101 9.45 -18.98 13.82
CA THR A 101 10.05 -19.84 14.86
C THR A 101 9.69 -21.31 14.72
N LYS A 102 8.62 -21.63 13.98
CA LYS A 102 8.12 -23.00 13.79
C LYS A 102 8.76 -23.72 12.59
N ILE A 103 9.67 -23.08 11.85
CA ILE A 103 10.38 -23.69 10.72
C ILE A 103 11.34 -24.76 11.26
N SER A 104 11.26 -25.99 10.72
CA SER A 104 12.17 -27.08 11.03
C SER A 104 13.52 -26.98 10.28
N GLY A 105 14.47 -27.84 10.62
CA GLY A 105 15.78 -27.88 9.95
C GLY A 105 16.76 -26.80 10.41
N ARG A 106 16.60 -26.28 11.60
CA ARG A 106 17.57 -25.38 12.24
C ARG A 106 18.72 -26.15 12.85
N MET A 107 19.87 -25.48 12.96
CA MET A 107 20.99 -26.01 13.71
C MET A 107 20.65 -26.09 15.19
N ASP A 108 21.17 -27.10 15.87
CA ASP A 108 21.02 -27.25 17.31
C ASP A 108 21.52 -26.00 18.04
N ASN A 109 20.86 -25.63 19.12
CA ASN A 109 21.15 -24.43 19.95
C ASN A 109 20.91 -23.06 19.27
N HIS A 110 20.29 -23.01 18.10
CA HIS A 110 19.90 -21.77 17.40
C HIS A 110 18.39 -21.55 17.44
N GLU A 111 17.81 -21.49 18.62
CA GLU A 111 16.41 -21.11 18.79
C GLU A 111 16.18 -19.65 18.44
N ARG A 112 15.24 -19.38 17.51
CA ARG A 112 14.79 -18.03 17.22
C ARG A 112 13.83 -17.59 18.31
N ARG A 113 14.19 -16.55 19.05
CA ARG A 113 13.31 -15.89 20.02
C ARG A 113 12.72 -14.64 19.42
N VAL A 114 11.42 -14.45 19.61
CA VAL A 114 10.70 -13.25 19.19
C VAL A 114 10.63 -12.33 20.40
N GLY A 115 11.23 -11.15 20.28
CA GLY A 115 11.14 -10.12 21.31
C GLY A 115 9.79 -9.41 21.28
N ASP A 116 9.51 -8.66 22.32
CA ASP A 116 8.28 -7.88 22.45
C ASP A 116 8.44 -6.42 22.01
N LYS A 117 9.68 -5.91 21.92
CA LYS A 117 10.00 -4.53 21.55
C LYS A 117 10.22 -4.39 20.04
N TRP A 118 9.47 -3.46 19.45
CA TRP A 118 9.50 -3.21 18.02
C TRP A 118 9.51 -1.72 17.71
N ILE A 119 10.07 -1.36 16.57
CA ILE A 119 10.00 -0.01 16.00
C ILE A 119 9.26 -0.12 14.68
N VAL A 120 8.17 0.62 14.58
CA VAL A 120 7.38 0.78 13.37
C VAL A 120 7.70 2.12 12.73
N THR A 121 8.16 2.10 11.49
CA THR A 121 8.40 3.31 10.71
C THR A 121 7.30 3.45 9.66
N LEU A 122 6.62 4.57 9.67
CA LEU A 122 5.49 4.90 8.82
C LEU A 122 5.54 6.40 8.46
N GLN A 123 5.58 6.75 7.18
CA GLN A 123 5.66 8.15 6.74
C GLN A 123 6.72 8.96 7.48
N ASP A 124 7.95 8.48 7.54
CA ASP A 124 9.09 9.12 8.23
C ASP A 124 8.97 9.24 9.76
N LYS A 125 7.84 8.80 10.34
CA LYS A 125 7.64 8.72 11.79
C LYS A 125 8.05 7.36 12.31
N LYS A 126 8.71 7.36 13.47
CA LYS A 126 9.10 6.14 14.21
C LYS A 126 8.22 6.02 15.45
N TYR A 127 7.60 4.86 15.62
CA TYR A 127 6.83 4.50 16.80
C TYR A 127 7.55 3.37 17.52
N GLU A 128 8.09 3.64 18.72
CA GLU A 128 8.62 2.61 19.60
C GLU A 128 7.45 2.00 20.39
N LEU A 129 7.37 0.67 20.40
CA LEU A 129 6.25 -0.02 21.01
C LEU A 129 6.65 -1.38 21.58
N ASP A 130 5.93 -1.76 22.63
CA ASP A 130 5.99 -3.08 23.27
C ASP A 130 4.70 -3.85 22.98
N ILE A 131 4.82 -5.14 22.65
CA ILE A 131 3.66 -5.98 22.30
C ILE A 131 3.53 -7.10 23.33
N VAL A 132 2.41 -7.12 24.03
CA VAL A 132 2.01 -8.23 24.88
C VAL A 132 0.84 -8.95 24.24
N ALA A 133 1.04 -10.22 23.85
CA ALA A 133 -0.01 -11.02 23.24
C ALA A 133 -0.65 -11.97 24.28
N ASP A 134 -1.93 -12.18 24.10
CA ASP A 134 -2.73 -13.18 24.80
C ASP A 134 -3.46 -14.10 23.81
N GLN A 135 -4.46 -14.87 24.29
CA GLN A 135 -5.22 -15.82 23.46
C GLN A 135 -6.15 -15.16 22.45
N LEU A 136 -6.58 -13.92 22.70
CA LEU A 136 -7.57 -13.20 21.91
C LEU A 136 -6.97 -12.18 20.96
N GLY A 137 -5.73 -11.70 21.26
CA GLY A 137 -5.10 -10.65 20.45
C GLY A 137 -3.78 -10.19 21.03
N SER A 138 -3.49 -8.91 20.81
CA SER A 138 -2.27 -8.25 21.30
C SER A 138 -2.61 -6.90 21.90
N THR A 139 -1.98 -6.56 22.99
CA THR A 139 -1.95 -5.19 23.53
C THR A 139 -0.63 -4.55 23.11
N VAL A 140 -0.70 -3.46 22.39
CA VAL A 140 0.43 -2.67 21.92
C VAL A 140 0.55 -1.46 22.80
N GLN A 141 1.68 -1.29 23.47
CA GLN A 141 1.97 -0.15 24.32
C GLN A 141 3.01 0.72 23.63
N PHE A 142 2.72 2.00 23.47
CA PHE A 142 3.60 3.00 22.88
C PHE A 142 4.51 3.63 23.96
N GLU A 143 5.56 4.32 23.52
CA GLU A 143 6.55 4.97 24.41
C GLU A 143 5.89 6.02 25.34
N ASP A 144 4.86 6.71 24.89
CA ASP A 144 4.07 7.69 25.66
C ASP A 144 3.17 7.04 26.74
N GLY A 145 3.19 5.71 26.83
CA GLY A 145 2.37 4.92 27.76
C GLY A 145 0.97 4.61 27.28
N SER A 146 0.56 5.12 26.12
CA SER A 146 -0.74 4.76 25.50
C SER A 146 -0.77 3.28 25.14
N LYS A 147 -1.96 2.68 25.20
CA LYS A 147 -2.17 1.26 24.91
C LYS A 147 -3.28 1.10 23.89
N ILE A 148 -3.05 0.29 22.90
CA ILE A 148 -4.00 -0.07 21.86
C ILE A 148 -4.23 -1.58 21.87
N ARG A 149 -5.46 -1.99 21.89
CA ARG A 149 -5.86 -3.39 21.76
C ARG A 149 -6.05 -3.75 20.30
N VAL A 150 -5.38 -4.79 19.84
CA VAL A 150 -5.48 -5.31 18.47
C VAL A 150 -5.97 -6.75 18.51
N GLU A 151 -7.11 -7.02 17.89
CA GLU A 151 -7.71 -8.35 17.76
C GLU A 151 -7.92 -8.69 16.28
N GLY A 152 -7.72 -9.94 15.91
CA GLY A 152 -7.92 -10.41 14.55
C GLY A 152 -7.18 -11.70 14.25
N SER A 153 -7.52 -12.31 13.12
CA SER A 153 -7.01 -13.63 12.72
C SER A 153 -6.11 -13.59 11.46
N TRP A 154 -5.50 -12.45 11.18
CA TRP A 154 -4.63 -12.34 10.01
C TRP A 154 -3.44 -13.30 10.10
N THR A 155 -3.12 -13.94 8.98
CA THR A 155 -1.93 -14.80 8.83
C THR A 155 -1.12 -14.39 7.61
N PRO A 156 0.22 -14.60 7.63
CA PRO A 156 1.07 -14.31 6.48
C PRO A 156 0.60 -15.04 5.21
N GLY A 157 0.38 -14.26 4.16
CA GLY A 157 -0.18 -14.72 2.88
C GLY A 157 -1.59 -14.21 2.61
N ASN A 158 -2.34 -13.79 3.63
CA ASN A 158 -3.63 -13.15 3.43
C ASN A 158 -3.42 -11.72 2.93
N GLN A 159 -4.06 -11.39 1.81
CA GLN A 159 -4.04 -10.06 1.20
C GLN A 159 -4.94 -9.05 1.92
N LEU A 160 -5.89 -9.52 2.71
CA LEU A 160 -6.76 -8.69 3.53
C LEU A 160 -6.51 -8.98 5.01
N ALA A 161 -6.42 -7.92 5.81
CA ALA A 161 -6.44 -7.95 7.25
C ALA A 161 -7.70 -7.25 7.76
N ASN A 162 -8.58 -8.01 8.40
CA ASN A 162 -9.73 -7.50 9.12
C ASN A 162 -9.43 -7.59 10.60
N MET A 163 -9.23 -6.46 11.24
CA MET A 163 -8.83 -6.36 12.64
C MET A 163 -9.79 -5.46 13.41
N LEU A 164 -9.88 -5.67 14.69
CA LEU A 164 -10.51 -4.78 15.64
C LEU A 164 -9.38 -4.07 16.41
N VAL A 165 -9.32 -2.76 16.30
CA VAL A 165 -8.31 -1.93 16.93
C VAL A 165 -9.02 -0.94 17.84
N ASP A 166 -8.91 -1.10 19.16
CA ASP A 166 -9.69 -0.35 20.15
C ASP A 166 -11.18 -0.27 19.78
N ASP A 167 -11.80 -1.45 19.60
CA ASP A 167 -13.22 -1.61 19.23
C ASP A 167 -13.61 -1.00 17.85
N THR A 168 -12.65 -0.46 17.11
CA THR A 168 -12.87 0.06 15.75
C THR A 168 -12.43 -0.97 14.70
N ARG A 169 -13.31 -1.28 13.76
CA ARG A 169 -12.98 -2.18 12.65
C ARG A 169 -11.97 -1.49 11.72
N LEU A 170 -10.86 -2.16 11.48
CA LEU A 170 -9.82 -1.75 10.55
C LEU A 170 -9.66 -2.84 9.47
N THR A 171 -10.07 -2.53 8.24
CA THR A 171 -9.88 -3.38 7.08
C THR A 171 -8.75 -2.82 6.23
N MET A 172 -7.71 -3.62 6.01
CA MET A 172 -6.52 -3.20 5.27
C MET A 172 -6.18 -4.21 4.19
N LYS A 173 -5.77 -3.72 3.02
CA LYS A 173 -5.10 -4.54 2.00
C LYS A 173 -3.62 -4.62 2.34
N VAL A 174 -3.09 -5.82 2.38
CA VAL A 174 -1.76 -6.13 2.90
C VAL A 174 -0.88 -6.69 1.79
N GLY A 175 0.06 -5.90 1.33
CA GLY A 175 1.16 -6.35 0.47
C GLY A 175 2.43 -6.58 1.28
N LYS A 176 3.31 -7.45 0.79
CA LYS A 176 4.61 -7.71 1.40
C LYS A 176 5.65 -6.76 0.82
N VAL A 177 6.43 -6.12 1.68
CA VAL A 177 7.66 -5.40 1.30
C VAL A 177 8.84 -5.88 2.13
N THR A 178 10.04 -5.53 1.72
CA THR A 178 11.25 -5.88 2.49
C THR A 178 11.20 -5.20 3.86
N GLY A 179 11.21 -6.00 4.91
CA GLY A 179 11.21 -5.53 6.30
C GLY A 179 9.85 -5.05 6.82
N GLY A 180 8.73 -5.32 6.11
CA GLY A 180 7.42 -4.86 6.59
C GLY A 180 6.28 -5.14 5.62
N PHE A 181 5.35 -4.18 5.54
CA PHE A 181 4.10 -4.29 4.81
C PHE A 181 3.85 -3.06 3.94
N ARG A 182 3.18 -3.26 2.82
CA ARG A 182 2.49 -2.20 2.08
C ARG A 182 1.03 -2.27 2.49
N ILE A 183 0.55 -1.23 3.12
CA ILE A 183 -0.82 -1.15 3.63
C ILE A 183 -1.60 -0.17 2.77
N ARG A 184 -2.75 -0.61 2.26
CA ARG A 184 -3.70 0.25 1.56
C ARG A 184 -5.01 0.27 2.34
N ASN A 185 -5.40 1.45 2.76
CA ASN A 185 -6.61 1.69 3.55
C ASN A 185 -7.12 3.11 3.29
N ARG A 186 -8.42 3.27 3.11
CA ARG A 186 -9.08 4.57 2.93
C ARG A 186 -8.47 5.45 1.82
N GLY A 187 -7.93 4.83 0.77
CA GLY A 187 -7.28 5.53 -0.34
C GLY A 187 -5.81 5.87 -0.12
N ALA A 188 -5.29 5.71 1.09
CA ALA A 188 -3.85 5.82 1.36
C ALA A 188 -3.09 4.55 0.96
N ASP A 189 -1.84 4.71 0.55
CA ASP A 189 -0.91 3.63 0.21
C ASP A 189 0.39 3.85 1.00
N LEU A 190 0.57 3.03 2.03
CA LEU A 190 1.57 3.24 3.06
C LEU A 190 2.59 2.11 3.08
N LYS A 191 3.86 2.47 3.09
CA LYS A 191 4.95 1.54 3.37
C LYS A 191 5.22 1.55 4.87
N VAL A 192 4.96 0.43 5.52
CA VAL A 192 5.14 0.26 6.97
C VAL A 192 6.30 -0.69 7.20
N ILE A 193 7.37 -0.21 7.79
CA ILE A 193 8.56 -1.00 8.13
C ILE A 193 8.53 -1.34 9.60
N VAL A 194 8.66 -2.63 9.93
CA VAL A 194 8.66 -3.12 11.31
C VAL A 194 10.01 -3.76 11.61
N ARG A 195 10.74 -3.22 12.56
CA ARG A 195 12.11 -3.63 12.93
C ARG A 195 12.23 -3.88 14.42
N SER A 196 13.16 -4.74 14.82
CA SER A 196 13.66 -4.76 16.20
C SER A 196 14.49 -3.49 16.47
N LYS A 197 14.74 -3.15 17.73
CA LYS A 197 15.58 -1.99 18.11
C LYS A 197 16.94 -2.07 17.41
N LEU A 198 17.61 -3.20 17.49
CA LEU A 198 18.92 -3.41 16.84
C LEU A 198 18.85 -3.21 15.31
N GLN A 199 17.81 -3.73 14.65
CA GLN A 199 17.65 -3.54 13.22
C GLN A 199 17.37 -2.07 12.85
N SER A 200 16.65 -1.36 13.69
CA SER A 200 16.38 0.07 13.48
C SER A 200 17.66 0.90 13.63
N ASP A 201 18.44 0.63 14.68
CA ASP A 201 19.70 1.33 14.92
C ASP A 201 20.72 1.08 13.80
N LEU A 202 20.83 -0.18 13.33
CA LEU A 202 21.70 -0.52 12.22
C LEU A 202 21.23 0.05 10.88
N ALA A 203 19.95 0.25 10.70
CA ALA A 203 19.39 0.82 9.47
C ALA A 203 19.78 2.28 9.24
N GLU A 204 20.15 3.01 10.29
CA GLU A 204 20.65 4.40 10.19
C GLU A 204 22.03 4.48 9.52
N TYR A 205 22.78 3.38 9.53
CA TYR A 205 24.07 3.28 8.83
C TYR A 205 23.94 2.76 7.38
N MET A 206 22.72 2.38 6.94
CA MET A 206 22.52 1.93 5.57
C MET A 206 22.55 3.12 4.61
N ILE A 207 23.44 3.02 3.63
CA ILE A 207 23.56 4.02 2.55
C ILE A 207 22.34 3.83 1.63
N GLU A 208 21.59 4.91 1.43
CA GLU A 208 20.57 4.95 0.38
C GLU A 208 21.24 4.87 -0.98
N LYS A 209 20.82 3.90 -1.79
CA LYS A 209 21.31 3.79 -3.17
C LYS A 209 20.49 4.72 -4.03
N ASP A 210 21.16 5.62 -4.72
CA ASP A 210 20.54 6.42 -5.77
C ASP A 210 19.94 5.48 -6.82
N LEU A 211 18.73 5.83 -7.28
CA LEU A 211 18.13 5.13 -8.41
C LEU A 211 19.04 5.35 -9.64
N PRO A 212 19.27 4.30 -10.45
CA PRO A 212 20.06 4.48 -11.66
C PRO A 212 19.42 5.56 -12.54
N ASP A 213 20.22 6.49 -12.99
CA ASP A 213 19.76 7.53 -13.93
C ASP A 213 19.41 6.87 -15.27
N THR A 214 18.12 6.80 -15.54
CA THR A 214 17.56 6.25 -16.79
C THR A 214 17.22 7.34 -17.80
N SER A 215 17.55 8.60 -17.55
CA SER A 215 17.22 9.73 -18.45
C SER A 215 17.84 9.61 -19.84
N LYS A 216 18.94 8.84 -19.96
CA LYS A 216 19.64 8.57 -21.23
C LYS A 216 19.32 7.18 -21.81
N ILE A 217 18.33 6.48 -21.26
CA ILE A 217 17.97 5.13 -21.69
C ILE A 217 16.53 5.16 -22.18
N LEU A 218 16.32 4.77 -23.44
CA LEU A 218 14.98 4.55 -23.94
C LEU A 218 14.47 3.19 -23.43
N MET A 219 13.48 3.23 -22.53
CA MET A 219 12.87 2.02 -21.99
C MET A 219 11.74 1.56 -22.89
N CYS A 220 11.79 0.29 -23.32
CA CYS A 220 10.71 -0.30 -24.09
C CYS A 220 9.46 -0.47 -23.19
N PRO A 221 8.29 0.06 -23.58
CA PRO A 221 7.08 0.01 -22.76
C PRO A 221 6.44 -1.38 -22.68
N MET A 222 6.85 -2.31 -23.55
CA MET A 222 6.29 -3.65 -23.62
C MET A 222 7.33 -4.68 -24.09
N PRO A 223 7.22 -5.96 -23.69
CA PRO A 223 8.07 -7.01 -24.26
C PRO A 223 7.79 -7.18 -25.76
N GLY A 224 8.84 -7.15 -26.58
CA GLY A 224 8.72 -7.28 -28.02
C GLY A 224 10.06 -7.47 -28.71
N LEU A 225 10.03 -7.63 -30.02
CA LEU A 225 11.21 -7.73 -30.87
C LEU A 225 11.51 -6.34 -31.47
N ILE A 226 12.74 -5.86 -31.33
CA ILE A 226 13.17 -4.66 -32.05
C ILE A 226 13.33 -5.03 -33.52
N VAL A 227 12.44 -4.50 -34.36
CA VAL A 227 12.44 -4.75 -35.81
C VAL A 227 13.40 -3.80 -36.52
N LYS A 228 13.43 -2.54 -36.08
CA LYS A 228 14.22 -1.50 -36.72
C LYS A 228 14.69 -0.44 -35.70
N ILE A 229 15.87 0.07 -35.89
CA ILE A 229 16.39 1.25 -35.22
C ILE A 229 16.54 2.34 -36.29
N ASP A 230 15.87 3.48 -36.10
CA ASP A 230 15.76 4.54 -37.10
C ASP A 230 16.77 5.68 -36.87
N VAL A 231 17.64 5.57 -35.86
CA VAL A 231 18.62 6.59 -35.49
C VAL A 231 20.02 6.01 -35.43
N THR A 232 21.02 6.89 -35.62
CA THR A 232 22.44 6.55 -35.57
C THR A 232 23.15 7.27 -34.41
N VAL A 233 24.28 6.70 -33.96
CA VAL A 233 25.05 7.31 -32.87
C VAL A 233 25.60 8.67 -33.29
N GLY A 234 25.30 9.70 -32.50
CA GLY A 234 25.72 11.11 -32.78
C GLY A 234 24.69 11.94 -33.54
N GLU A 235 23.55 11.37 -33.90
CA GLU A 235 22.44 12.07 -34.53
C GLU A 235 21.67 12.92 -33.49
N GLU A 236 21.34 14.15 -33.84
CA GLU A 236 20.44 14.99 -33.05
C GLU A 236 18.99 14.57 -33.27
N ILE A 237 18.30 14.24 -32.21
CA ILE A 237 16.91 13.79 -32.23
C ILE A 237 15.96 14.91 -31.81
N GLN A 238 14.76 14.94 -32.39
CA GLN A 238 13.71 15.89 -32.07
C GLN A 238 12.59 15.21 -31.31
N GLU A 239 11.83 15.98 -30.53
CA GLU A 239 10.65 15.50 -29.86
C GLU A 239 9.61 14.96 -30.86
N GLY A 240 9.11 13.72 -30.65
CA GLY A 240 8.20 13.05 -31.57
C GLY A 240 8.87 12.30 -32.73
N GLN A 241 10.20 12.31 -32.85
CA GLN A 241 10.93 11.54 -33.85
C GLN A 241 10.90 10.05 -33.52
N ALA A 242 10.64 9.21 -34.52
CA ALA A 242 10.73 7.75 -34.38
C ALA A 242 12.17 7.32 -34.11
N LEU A 243 12.44 6.61 -33.04
CA LEU A 243 13.77 6.14 -32.65
C LEU A 243 13.97 4.66 -32.94
N CYS A 244 12.94 3.85 -32.69
CA CYS A 244 12.94 2.42 -33.00
C CYS A 244 11.53 1.90 -33.18
N THR A 245 11.42 0.79 -33.91
CA THR A 245 10.14 0.06 -34.09
C THR A 245 10.22 -1.26 -33.36
N VAL A 246 9.24 -1.50 -32.51
CA VAL A 246 9.11 -2.75 -31.72
C VAL A 246 7.87 -3.52 -32.17
N GLU A 247 8.07 -4.75 -32.59
CA GLU A 247 6.96 -5.68 -32.85
C GLU A 247 6.55 -6.37 -31.55
N ALA A 248 5.30 -6.16 -31.13
CA ALA A 248 4.71 -6.85 -30.01
C ALA A 248 3.31 -7.35 -30.41
N MET A 249 3.00 -8.62 -30.14
CA MET A 249 1.70 -9.24 -30.47
C MET A 249 1.30 -9.11 -31.93
N LYS A 250 2.26 -9.19 -32.86
CA LYS A 250 2.06 -9.02 -34.33
C LYS A 250 1.65 -7.58 -34.75
N MET A 251 1.89 -6.61 -33.91
CA MET A 251 1.71 -5.18 -34.24
C MET A 251 3.02 -4.44 -34.07
N GLU A 252 3.31 -3.54 -35.00
CA GLU A 252 4.46 -2.64 -34.92
C GLU A 252 4.09 -1.40 -34.12
N ASN A 253 4.93 -1.05 -33.14
CA ASN A 253 4.81 0.14 -32.30
C ASN A 253 6.09 0.97 -32.46
N ILE A 254 5.90 2.26 -32.69
CA ILE A 254 6.98 3.23 -32.93
C ILE A 254 7.19 4.09 -31.68
#